data_53f230d9106c66949f9730a4438bfd5c
#
_entry.id   53f230d9106c66949f9730a4438bfd5c
#
_cell.length_a   1.000
_cell.length_b   1.000
_cell.length_c   1.000
_cell.angle_alpha   90.00
_cell.angle_beta   90.00
_cell.angle_gamma   90.00
#
_symmetry.space_group_name_H-M   'P 1'
#
loop_
_entity.id
_entity.type
_entity.pdbx_description
1 polymer ?
#
loop_
_entity_poly.entity_id
_entity_poly.type
_entity_poly.pdbx_seq_one_letter_code
_entity_poly.pdbx_strand_id
1 'polypeptide(L)'
;MVIDQETEMTEAEIDGFLGHHETGVLSLARTDDPYAIPISYGYDDEERVFYMRLVSTPESEKRAFLESSPSARLVVYAERDSTYRSIIATGALESIPPSELSPEQIAQYGDAKRPLFEIWAQGKQDLDIDLYRLEPESLNGRQTEIDRAE
;
A
#
# COMPACT_ATOMS: atom_id res chain seq x y z
N MET A 1 -11.81 26.55 -8.14
CA MET A 1 -12.24 25.23 -7.62
C MET A 1 -12.85 25.43 -6.24
N VAL A 2 -14.02 24.91 -6.06
CA VAL A 2 -14.74 25.01 -4.78
C VAL A 2 -14.95 23.59 -4.24
N ILE A 3 -14.67 23.41 -2.96
CA ILE A 3 -14.92 22.13 -2.32
C ILE A 3 -16.38 22.15 -1.81
N ASP A 4 -17.20 21.34 -2.43
CA ASP A 4 -18.62 21.26 -2.04
C ASP A 4 -18.79 20.50 -0.75
N GLN A 5 -18.11 19.37 -0.63
CA GLN A 5 -18.34 18.46 0.46
C GLN A 5 -17.16 17.53 0.68
N GLU A 6 -16.79 17.36 1.93
CA GLU A 6 -15.83 16.36 2.33
C GLU A 6 -16.50 15.45 3.35
N THR A 7 -16.48 14.15 3.10
CA THR A 7 -17.11 13.16 3.98
C THR A 7 -16.16 12.00 4.24
N GLU A 8 -16.41 11.31 5.35
CA GLU A 8 -15.72 10.09 5.65
C GLU A 8 -16.34 8.94 4.86
N MET A 9 -15.54 8.04 4.37
CA MET A 9 -16.00 6.84 3.70
C MET A 9 -16.40 5.79 4.74
N THR A 10 -17.45 5.04 4.45
CA THR A 10 -17.84 3.91 5.29
C THR A 10 -16.87 2.75 5.07
N GLU A 11 -16.91 1.75 5.95
CA GLU A 11 -16.08 0.56 5.80
C GLU A 11 -16.34 -0.13 4.46
N ALA A 12 -17.60 -0.25 4.07
CA ALA A 12 -17.95 -0.88 2.80
C ALA A 12 -17.39 -0.10 1.61
N GLU A 13 -17.45 1.22 1.67
CA GLU A 13 -16.89 2.07 0.62
C GLU A 13 -15.36 1.93 0.54
N ILE A 14 -14.70 1.87 1.69
CA ILE A 14 -13.24 1.68 1.76
C ILE A 14 -12.87 0.34 1.14
N ASP A 15 -13.54 -0.73 1.56
CA ASP A 15 -13.24 -2.07 1.06
C ASP A 15 -13.46 -2.17 -0.45
N GLY A 16 -14.55 -1.59 -0.94
CA GLY A 16 -14.83 -1.56 -2.37
C GLY A 16 -13.78 -0.79 -3.15
N PHE A 17 -13.37 0.37 -2.65
CA PHE A 17 -12.36 1.18 -3.28
C PHE A 17 -11.02 0.43 -3.36
N LEU A 18 -10.59 -0.13 -2.23
CA LEU A 18 -9.32 -0.85 -2.17
C LEU A 18 -9.30 -2.08 -3.08
N GLY A 19 -10.44 -2.75 -3.21
CA GLY A 19 -10.55 -3.91 -4.08
C GLY A 19 -10.52 -3.57 -5.57
N HIS A 20 -10.83 -2.33 -5.93
CA HIS A 20 -10.83 -1.87 -7.32
C HIS A 20 -9.50 -1.24 -7.74
N HIS A 21 -8.58 -1.04 -6.81
CA HIS A 21 -7.29 -0.43 -7.09
C HIS A 21 -6.19 -1.43 -6.78
N GLU A 22 -5.04 -1.26 -7.40
CA GLU A 22 -3.93 -2.20 -7.28
C GLU A 22 -2.64 -1.54 -6.84
N THR A 23 -2.61 -0.21 -6.80
CA THR A 23 -1.37 0.52 -6.51
C THR A 23 -1.59 1.60 -5.48
N GLY A 24 -0.54 1.93 -4.78
CA GLY A 24 -0.54 2.99 -3.79
C GLY A 24 0.87 3.43 -3.49
N VAL A 25 0.99 4.36 -2.56
CA VAL A 25 2.28 4.84 -2.09
C VAL A 25 2.51 4.34 -0.69
N LEU A 26 3.58 3.57 -0.52
CA LEU A 26 3.99 3.06 0.78
C LEU A 26 5.03 4.00 1.36
N SER A 27 4.75 4.52 2.55
CA SER A 27 5.67 5.39 3.28
C SER A 27 6.16 4.68 4.53
N LEU A 28 7.47 4.71 4.73
CA LEU A 28 8.12 4.09 5.87
C LEU A 28 8.87 5.17 6.66
N ALA A 29 9.00 4.97 7.95
CA ALA A 29 9.73 5.91 8.79
C ALA A 29 10.67 5.16 9.70
N ARG A 30 11.88 5.71 9.86
CA ARG A 30 12.87 5.20 10.78
C ARG A 30 13.48 6.41 11.48
N THR A 31 13.18 6.56 12.77
CA THR A 31 13.51 7.77 13.53
C THR A 31 12.86 8.97 12.82
N ASP A 32 13.61 9.94 12.36
CA ASP A 32 13.09 11.10 11.65
C ASP A 32 13.30 11.02 10.14
N ASP A 33 13.67 9.85 9.64
CA ASP A 33 14.02 9.68 8.23
C ASP A 33 12.85 9.06 7.48
N PRO A 34 12.26 9.76 6.52
CA PRO A 34 11.14 9.22 5.75
C PRO A 34 11.59 8.50 4.47
N TYR A 35 10.78 7.55 4.04
CA TYR A 35 11.00 6.85 2.77
C TYR A 35 9.64 6.55 2.16
N ALA A 36 9.47 6.83 0.89
CA ALA A 36 8.19 6.59 0.22
C ALA A 36 8.42 6.07 -1.20
N ILE A 37 7.65 5.06 -1.57
CA ILE A 37 7.73 4.48 -2.91
C ILE A 37 6.34 4.05 -3.39
N PRO A 38 6.09 4.09 -4.71
CA PRO A 38 4.88 3.47 -5.24
C PRO A 38 5.04 1.96 -5.23
N ILE A 39 3.96 1.26 -4.87
CA ILE A 39 3.95 -0.20 -4.83
C ILE A 39 2.63 -0.73 -5.37
N SER A 40 2.58 -2.01 -5.64
CA SER A 40 1.31 -2.69 -5.87
C SER A 40 0.97 -3.53 -4.64
N TYR A 41 -0.33 -3.71 -4.41
CA TYR A 41 -0.79 -4.41 -3.23
C TYR A 41 -1.93 -5.36 -3.58
N GLY A 42 -2.15 -6.35 -2.70
CA GLY A 42 -3.39 -7.12 -2.65
C GLY A 42 -4.09 -6.79 -1.35
N TYR A 43 -5.40 -6.75 -1.35
CA TYR A 43 -6.17 -6.40 -0.17
C TYR A 43 -7.16 -7.52 0.17
N ASP A 44 -7.10 -8.00 1.41
CA ASP A 44 -8.04 -8.98 1.94
C ASP A 44 -9.09 -8.22 2.73
N ASP A 45 -10.31 -8.16 2.21
CA ASP A 45 -11.37 -7.39 2.84
C ASP A 45 -12.00 -8.07 4.05
N GLU A 46 -11.82 -9.37 4.20
CA GLU A 46 -12.31 -10.07 5.37
C GLU A 46 -11.44 -9.78 6.59
N GLU A 47 -10.13 -9.88 6.41
CA GLU A 47 -9.17 -9.63 7.48
C GLU A 47 -8.77 -8.16 7.54
N ARG A 48 -9.04 -7.41 6.49
CA ARG A 48 -8.66 -6.01 6.32
C ARG A 48 -7.16 -5.81 6.41
N VAL A 49 -6.43 -6.60 5.64
CA VAL A 49 -4.98 -6.64 5.63
C VAL A 49 -4.46 -6.45 4.22
N PHE A 50 -3.38 -5.72 4.10
CA PHE A 50 -2.70 -5.53 2.81
C PHE A 50 -1.51 -6.46 2.71
N TYR A 51 -1.30 -6.98 1.50
CA TYR A 51 -0.16 -7.82 1.18
C TYR A 51 0.62 -7.21 0.03
N MET A 52 1.93 -7.29 0.09
CA MET A 52 2.75 -6.75 -0.97
C MET A 52 4.07 -7.50 -1.10
N ARG A 53 4.59 -7.50 -2.33
CA ARG A 53 5.91 -8.03 -2.61
C ARG A 53 6.84 -6.86 -2.80
N LEU A 54 7.89 -6.81 -2.02
CA LEU A 54 8.85 -5.72 -2.09
C LEU A 54 10.18 -6.25 -2.58
N VAL A 55 10.75 -5.55 -3.54
CA VAL A 55 12.04 -5.90 -4.10
C VAL A 55 13.09 -4.98 -3.48
N SER A 56 14.19 -5.57 -3.04
CA SER A 56 15.29 -4.78 -2.49
C SER A 56 16.63 -5.41 -2.86
N THR A 57 17.69 -4.63 -2.73
CA THR A 57 19.05 -5.13 -2.84
C THR A 57 19.72 -5.01 -1.48
N PRO A 58 20.76 -5.82 -1.20
CA PRO A 58 21.36 -5.88 0.15
C PRO A 58 21.81 -4.53 0.71
N GLU A 59 22.24 -3.60 -0.15
CA GLU A 59 22.75 -2.32 0.30
C GLU A 59 21.83 -1.15 0.02
N SER A 60 20.57 -1.42 -0.37
CA SER A 60 19.64 -0.36 -0.71
C SER A 60 19.12 0.35 0.53
N GLU A 61 18.73 1.62 0.33
CA GLU A 61 18.04 2.38 1.36
C GLU A 61 16.74 1.69 1.78
N LYS A 62 16.02 1.16 0.79
CA LYS A 62 14.79 0.41 1.06
C LYS A 62 15.05 -0.74 2.04
N ARG A 63 16.11 -1.52 1.84
CA ARG A 63 16.46 -2.65 2.69
C ARG A 63 16.69 -2.18 4.14
N ALA A 64 17.38 -1.08 4.31
CA ALA A 64 17.66 -0.55 5.64
C ALA A 64 16.38 -0.19 6.38
N PHE A 65 15.41 0.41 5.68
CA PHE A 65 14.12 0.70 6.26
C PHE A 65 13.33 -0.57 6.59
N LEU A 66 13.30 -1.53 5.66
CA LEU A 66 12.54 -2.76 5.86
C LEU A 66 13.05 -3.58 7.03
N GLU A 67 14.36 -3.64 7.21
CA GLU A 67 14.95 -4.41 8.31
C GLU A 67 14.68 -3.79 9.68
N SER A 68 14.32 -2.52 9.74
CA SER A 68 14.06 -1.83 11.00
C SER A 68 12.65 -2.06 11.53
N SER A 69 11.82 -2.87 10.87
CA SER A 69 10.42 -3.10 11.22
C SER A 69 9.66 -1.77 11.35
N PRO A 70 9.59 -1.03 10.28
CA PRO A 70 9.15 0.36 10.33
C PRO A 70 7.67 0.53 10.57
N SER A 71 7.31 1.67 11.13
CA SER A 71 5.94 2.17 11.03
C SER A 71 5.69 2.52 9.58
N ALA A 72 4.50 2.21 9.11
CA ALA A 72 4.18 2.36 7.70
C ALA A 72 2.83 3.05 7.50
N ARG A 73 2.72 3.77 6.41
CA ARG A 73 1.45 4.26 5.91
C ARG A 73 1.34 3.89 4.44
N LEU A 74 0.18 3.39 4.08
CA LEU A 74 -0.12 3.11 2.68
C LEU A 74 -1.23 4.07 2.27
N VAL A 75 -0.97 4.85 1.21
CA VAL A 75 -1.93 5.80 0.67
C VAL A 75 -2.40 5.31 -0.68
N VAL A 76 -3.71 5.16 -0.82
CA VAL A 76 -4.34 4.81 -2.09
C VAL A 76 -5.32 5.92 -2.42
N TYR A 77 -5.20 6.51 -3.60
CA TYR A 77 -6.06 7.64 -3.95
C TYR A 77 -6.39 7.64 -5.43
N ALA A 78 -7.52 8.25 -5.75
CA ALA A 78 -7.95 8.40 -7.13
C ALA A 78 -8.96 9.53 -7.26
N GLU A 79 -9.02 10.09 -8.45
CA GLU A 79 -10.06 11.03 -8.83
C GLU A 79 -10.92 10.40 -9.91
N ARG A 80 -12.23 10.54 -9.77
CA ARG A 80 -13.17 10.10 -10.79
C ARG A 80 -14.41 11.00 -10.72
N ASP A 81 -14.78 11.58 -11.85
CA ASP A 81 -16.00 12.40 -11.97
C ASP A 81 -16.07 13.53 -10.94
N SER A 82 -14.97 14.24 -10.77
CA SER A 82 -14.82 15.35 -9.82
C SER A 82 -14.95 14.93 -8.36
N THR A 83 -14.85 13.64 -8.09
CA THR A 83 -14.79 13.14 -6.72
C THR A 83 -13.39 12.59 -6.46
N TYR A 84 -12.76 13.10 -5.43
CA TYR A 84 -11.46 12.63 -4.98
C TYR A 84 -11.65 11.71 -3.80
N ARG A 85 -11.03 10.54 -3.84
CA ARG A 85 -11.05 9.60 -2.75
C ARG A 85 -9.64 9.27 -2.34
N SER A 86 -9.40 9.19 -1.05
CA SER A 86 -8.12 8.77 -0.54
C SER A 86 -8.31 7.90 0.68
N ILE A 87 -7.47 6.87 0.78
CA ILE A 87 -7.47 5.97 1.92
C ILE A 87 -6.08 5.95 2.48
N ILE A 88 -6.00 6.03 3.81
CA ILE A 88 -4.73 5.95 4.51
C ILE A 88 -4.81 4.80 5.51
N ALA A 89 -3.94 3.81 5.32
CA ALA A 89 -3.76 2.71 6.24
C ALA A 89 -2.49 2.96 7.03
N THR A 90 -2.57 2.87 8.35
CA THR A 90 -1.42 3.12 9.23
C THR A 90 -1.19 1.89 10.10
N GLY A 91 0.05 1.45 10.19
CA GLY A 91 0.40 0.29 11.00
C GLY A 91 1.86 -0.07 10.84
N ALA A 92 2.22 -1.25 11.33
CA ALA A 92 3.57 -1.77 11.19
C ALA A 92 3.65 -2.69 9.98
N LEU A 93 4.76 -2.62 9.26
CA LEU A 93 5.01 -3.49 8.14
C LEU A 93 5.77 -4.73 8.63
N GLU A 94 5.22 -5.91 8.34
CA GLU A 94 5.80 -7.17 8.80
C GLU A 94 6.21 -8.05 7.64
N SER A 95 7.42 -8.61 7.73
CA SER A 95 7.89 -9.63 6.81
C SER A 95 7.20 -10.96 7.13
N ILE A 96 6.83 -11.71 6.10
CA ILE A 96 6.21 -13.02 6.29
C ILE A 96 7.06 -14.08 5.61
N PRO A 97 7.60 -15.04 6.36
CA PRO A 97 8.32 -16.16 5.77
C PRO A 97 7.40 -17.01 4.88
N PRO A 98 7.87 -17.48 3.72
CA PRO A 98 7.03 -18.28 2.83
C PRO A 98 6.42 -19.50 3.50
N SER A 99 7.09 -20.08 4.50
CA SER A 99 6.59 -21.26 5.21
C SER A 99 5.36 -20.97 6.06
N GLU A 100 5.04 -19.72 6.32
CA GLU A 100 3.90 -19.34 7.15
C GLU A 100 2.68 -18.92 6.32
N LEU A 101 2.77 -19.02 5.00
CA LEU A 101 1.68 -18.59 4.13
C LEU A 101 0.59 -19.65 4.05
N SER A 102 -0.66 -19.22 4.24
CA SER A 102 -1.83 -20.03 3.95
C SER A 102 -2.14 -19.97 2.44
N PRO A 103 -2.97 -20.87 1.92
CA PRO A 103 -3.39 -20.77 0.51
C PRO A 103 -4.04 -19.43 0.17
N GLU A 104 -4.84 -18.89 1.09
CA GLU A 104 -5.50 -17.60 0.90
C GLU A 104 -4.48 -16.47 0.81
N GLN A 105 -3.47 -16.51 1.65
CA GLN A 105 -2.40 -15.50 1.65
C GLN A 105 -1.59 -15.57 0.36
N ILE A 106 -1.33 -16.79 -0.12
CA ILE A 106 -0.62 -16.95 -1.40
C ILE A 106 -1.42 -16.31 -2.53
N ALA A 107 -2.74 -16.48 -2.54
CA ALA A 107 -3.59 -15.85 -3.52
C ALA A 107 -3.53 -14.32 -3.42
N GLN A 108 -3.56 -13.76 -2.21
CA GLN A 108 -3.47 -12.32 -2.01
C GLN A 108 -2.14 -11.75 -2.50
N TYR A 109 -1.05 -12.47 -2.25
CA TYR A 109 0.25 -12.05 -2.79
C TYR A 109 0.30 -12.16 -4.31
N GLY A 110 -0.45 -13.08 -4.87
CA GLY A 110 -0.60 -13.18 -6.33
C GLY A 110 -1.24 -11.92 -6.89
N ASP A 111 -2.23 -11.38 -6.17
CA ASP A 111 -2.89 -10.14 -6.56
C ASP A 111 -1.97 -8.93 -6.42
N ALA A 112 -1.07 -8.97 -5.46
CA ALA A 112 -0.08 -7.91 -5.24
C ALA A 112 1.04 -7.91 -6.29
N LYS A 113 0.79 -8.36 -7.41
CA LYS A 113 1.58 -8.48 -8.65
C LYS A 113 3.02 -7.96 -8.59
N ARG A 114 3.52 -7.43 -9.69
CA ARG A 114 4.92 -7.01 -9.74
C ARG A 114 5.15 -5.70 -9.03
N PRO A 115 6.28 -5.56 -8.34
CA PRO A 115 6.71 -4.26 -7.85
C PRO A 115 6.81 -3.28 -9.02
N LEU A 116 6.36 -2.05 -8.79
CA LEU A 116 6.43 -0.99 -9.79
C LEU A 116 7.84 -0.42 -9.84
N PHE A 117 8.33 -0.20 -11.05
CA PHE A 117 9.57 0.55 -11.29
C PHE A 117 10.87 -0.02 -10.77
N GLU A 118 10.88 -1.21 -10.19
CA GLU A 118 12.02 -1.62 -9.41
C GLU A 118 13.00 -2.58 -10.08
N ILE A 119 12.54 -3.33 -11.05
CA ILE A 119 13.35 -4.44 -11.57
C ILE A 119 14.17 -4.08 -12.81
N TRP A 120 14.04 -2.88 -13.32
CA TRP A 120 14.61 -2.52 -14.60
C TRP A 120 16.11 -2.24 -14.56
N ALA A 121 16.63 -1.84 -13.41
CA ALA A 121 18.00 -1.40 -13.28
C ALA A 121 18.95 -2.43 -12.67
N GLN A 122 18.43 -3.60 -12.27
CA GLN A 122 19.21 -4.60 -11.55
C GLN A 122 19.16 -5.96 -12.22
N GLY A 123 20.24 -6.72 -12.12
CA GLY A 123 20.21 -8.11 -12.52
C GLY A 123 19.42 -8.93 -11.52
N LYS A 124 18.75 -9.97 -12.00
CA LYS A 124 17.85 -10.76 -11.14
C LYS A 124 18.56 -11.40 -9.95
N GLN A 125 19.82 -11.76 -10.09
CA GLN A 125 20.55 -12.39 -9.00
C GLN A 125 20.87 -11.42 -7.86
N ASP A 126 20.76 -10.11 -8.11
CA ASP A 126 21.04 -9.10 -7.10
C ASP A 126 19.77 -8.63 -6.38
N LEU A 127 18.62 -9.20 -6.72
CA LEU A 127 17.36 -8.78 -6.16
C LEU A 127 16.84 -9.79 -5.17
N ASP A 128 16.36 -9.29 -4.03
CA ASP A 128 15.59 -10.08 -3.09
C ASP A 128 14.15 -9.64 -3.17
N ILE A 129 13.25 -10.61 -3.29
CA ILE A 129 11.81 -10.35 -3.32
C ILE A 129 11.22 -10.97 -2.07
N ASP A 130 10.75 -10.12 -1.18
CA ASP A 130 10.19 -10.54 0.09
C ASP A 130 8.73 -10.19 0.18
N LEU A 131 8.01 -10.97 0.98
CA LEU A 131 6.58 -10.81 1.19
C LEU A 131 6.34 -10.06 2.49
N TYR A 132 5.46 -9.08 2.42
CA TYR A 132 5.15 -8.24 3.57
C TYR A 132 3.65 -8.12 3.77
N ARG A 133 3.28 -7.88 5.00
CA ARG A 133 1.90 -7.66 5.40
C ARG A 133 1.81 -6.35 6.17
N LEU A 134 0.80 -5.56 5.85
CA LEU A 134 0.43 -4.40 6.66
C LEU A 134 -0.94 -4.67 7.24
N GLU A 135 -0.99 -4.86 8.56
CA GLU A 135 -2.24 -4.98 9.29
C GLU A 135 -2.53 -3.63 9.91
N PRO A 136 -3.52 -2.89 9.41
CA PRO A 136 -3.71 -1.52 9.85
C PRO A 136 -4.17 -1.41 11.29
N GLU A 137 -3.54 -0.52 12.03
CA GLU A 137 -4.05 -0.06 13.32
C GLU A 137 -5.16 0.95 13.10
N SER A 138 -5.08 1.69 11.99
CA SER A 138 -6.15 2.57 11.58
C SER A 138 -6.28 2.54 10.06
N LEU A 139 -7.51 2.61 9.59
CA LEU A 139 -7.83 2.56 8.17
C LEU A 139 -8.93 3.59 7.95
N ASN A 140 -8.59 4.69 7.31
CA ASN A 140 -9.50 5.82 7.11
C ASN A 140 -9.61 6.16 5.65
N GLY A 141 -10.81 6.52 5.24
CA GLY A 141 -11.06 6.97 3.88
C GLY A 141 -11.85 8.27 3.88
N ARG A 142 -11.51 9.13 2.95
CA ARG A 142 -12.22 10.40 2.75
C ARG A 142 -12.54 10.58 1.30
N GLN A 143 -13.67 11.22 1.04
CA GLN A 143 -14.01 11.62 -0.30
C GLN A 143 -14.41 13.08 -0.31
N THR A 144 -14.00 13.76 -1.35
CA THR A 144 -14.23 15.19 -1.52
C THR A 144 -14.80 15.41 -2.90
N GLU A 145 -16.00 16.02 -2.96
CA GLU A 145 -16.58 16.43 -4.21
C GLU A 145 -16.14 17.86 -4.49
N ILE A 146 -15.77 18.10 -5.72
CA ILE A 146 -15.27 19.41 -6.12
C ILE A 146 -16.15 19.95 -7.22
N ASP A 147 -16.70 21.16 -6.98
CA ASP A 147 -17.45 21.86 -7.99
C ASP A 147 -16.48 22.55 -8.93
N ARG A 148 -16.49 22.10 -10.18
CA ARG A 148 -15.64 22.69 -11.23
C ARG A 148 -16.47 23.52 -12.19
N ALA A 149 -17.55 24.09 -11.69
CA ALA A 149 -18.41 24.94 -12.51
C ALA A 149 -17.58 26.10 -13.10
N GLU A 150 -17.82 26.35 -14.37
CA GLU A 150 -17.13 27.39 -15.11
C GLU A 150 -17.71 28.74 -14.89
#